data_d6d5b57965a8638167c44d18fc530f58
#
_entry.id   d6d5b57965a8638167c44d18fc530f58
#
_cell.length_a   1.000
_cell.length_b   1.000
_cell.length_c   1.000
_cell.angle_alpha   90.00
_cell.angle_beta   90.00
_cell.angle_gamma   90.00
#
_symmetry.space_group_name_H-M   'P 1'
#
loop_
_entity.id
_entity.type
_entity.pdbx_description
1 polymer ?
#
loop_
_entity_poly.entity_id
_entity_poly.type
_entity_poly.pdbx_seq_one_letter_code
_entity_poly.pdbx_strand_id
1 'polypeptide(L)'
;LVAGAGAAAIGGLISDIDVGTSQAHRDADKITTATVAVAVLTILAEYKLNLGIYRRLTSDSSVLRLLTGTAAFLLICAYGKQQPHRSFMHSFAALALLTACVDIIYPDASAYFAVGFLSHLVLDFFNRKPEKLFWPWKKGFCLGLCSARGLVNRALLGCGMVSLAVILVISAPAGRLM
;
A
#
# COMPACT_ATOMS: atom_id res chain seq x y z
N LEU A 1 -7.64 16.01 1.29
CA LEU A 1 -8.66 14.95 1.24
C LEU A 1 -8.38 13.93 0.16
N VAL A 2 -8.15 14.32 -1.12
CA VAL A 2 -7.90 13.40 -2.25
C VAL A 2 -6.64 12.55 -2.01
N ALA A 3 -5.53 13.15 -1.56
CA ALA A 3 -4.30 12.43 -1.26
C ALA A 3 -4.50 11.40 -0.13
N GLY A 4 -5.25 11.76 0.93
CA GLY A 4 -5.56 10.84 2.01
C GLY A 4 -6.44 9.67 1.55
N ALA A 5 -7.46 9.92 0.74
CA ALA A 5 -8.30 8.86 0.16
C ALA A 5 -7.49 7.91 -0.74
N GLY A 6 -6.57 8.45 -1.54
CA GLY A 6 -5.63 7.67 -2.34
C GLY A 6 -4.72 6.81 -1.50
N ALA A 7 -4.14 7.35 -0.44
CA ALA A 7 -3.28 6.62 0.49
C ALA A 7 -4.05 5.47 1.20
N ALA A 8 -5.28 5.73 1.65
CA ALA A 8 -6.12 4.71 2.26
C ALA A 8 -6.49 3.59 1.26
N ALA A 9 -6.81 3.94 0.02
CA ALA A 9 -7.08 2.97 -1.03
C ALA A 9 -5.86 2.08 -1.32
N ILE A 10 -4.67 2.67 -1.42
CA ILE A 10 -3.41 1.92 -1.59
C ILE A 10 -3.18 0.99 -0.40
N GLY A 11 -3.35 1.49 0.84
CA GLY A 11 -3.21 0.70 2.06
C GLY A 11 -4.13 -0.53 2.07
N GLY A 12 -5.39 -0.35 1.68
CA GLY A 12 -6.34 -1.46 1.59
C GLY A 12 -6.05 -2.47 0.48
N LEU A 13 -5.47 -2.05 -0.62
CA LEU A 13 -5.18 -2.92 -1.76
C LEU A 13 -3.83 -3.63 -1.65
N ILE A 14 -2.84 -3.03 -1.00
CA ILE A 14 -1.47 -3.53 -0.98
C ILE A 14 -1.34 -4.86 -0.21
N SER A 15 -2.26 -5.14 0.72
CA SER A 15 -2.31 -6.39 1.45
C SER A 15 -2.43 -7.61 0.54
N ASP A 16 -3.14 -7.48 -0.58
CA ASP A 16 -3.36 -8.54 -1.57
C ASP A 16 -2.24 -8.67 -2.62
N ILE A 17 -1.09 -8.02 -2.41
CA ILE A 17 0.06 -8.12 -3.32
C ILE A 17 0.64 -9.54 -3.38
N ASP A 18 0.42 -10.34 -2.35
CA ASP A 18 0.83 -11.74 -2.24
C ASP A 18 -0.08 -12.71 -3.03
N VAL A 19 -1.20 -12.22 -3.58
CA VAL A 19 -2.09 -13.01 -4.43
C VAL A 19 -1.68 -12.85 -5.89
N GLY A 20 -1.04 -13.87 -6.48
CA GLY A 20 -0.48 -13.81 -7.84
C GLY A 20 -1.48 -13.45 -8.96
N THR A 21 -2.79 -13.64 -8.73
CA THR A 21 -3.86 -13.25 -9.65
C THR A 21 -4.45 -11.87 -9.36
N SER A 22 -4.06 -11.22 -8.27
CA SER A 22 -4.58 -9.91 -7.90
C SER A 22 -4.08 -8.81 -8.85
N GLN A 23 -4.86 -7.73 -8.95
CA GLN A 23 -4.42 -6.54 -9.69
C GLN A 23 -3.22 -5.90 -9.01
N ALA A 24 -3.22 -5.84 -7.67
CA ALA A 24 -2.12 -5.29 -6.88
C ALA A 24 -0.79 -6.02 -7.16
N HIS A 25 -0.81 -7.34 -7.31
CA HIS A 25 0.38 -8.13 -7.67
C HIS A 25 0.94 -7.75 -9.04
N ARG A 26 0.06 -7.66 -10.06
CA ARG A 26 0.46 -7.31 -11.44
C ARG A 26 0.99 -5.88 -11.54
N ASP A 27 0.35 -4.95 -10.85
CA ASP A 27 0.76 -3.54 -10.87
C ASP A 27 2.07 -3.35 -10.09
N ALA A 28 2.28 -4.08 -9.00
CA ALA A 28 3.56 -4.09 -8.29
C ALA A 28 4.71 -4.60 -9.17
N ASP A 29 4.49 -5.62 -10.03
CA ASP A 29 5.51 -6.09 -10.97
C ASP A 29 5.91 -4.99 -11.97
N LYS A 30 4.91 -4.32 -12.55
CA LYS A 30 5.16 -3.21 -13.50
C LYS A 30 5.91 -2.06 -12.82
N ILE A 31 5.47 -1.64 -11.64
CA ILE A 31 6.10 -0.55 -10.89
C ILE A 31 7.53 -0.92 -10.51
N THR A 32 7.76 -2.13 -9.98
CA THR A 32 9.09 -2.60 -9.61
C THR A 32 10.01 -2.64 -10.84
N THR A 33 9.54 -3.21 -11.95
CA THR A 33 10.30 -3.28 -13.20
C THR A 33 10.65 -1.89 -13.73
N ALA A 34 9.68 -0.97 -13.75
CA ALA A 34 9.89 0.40 -14.19
C ALA A 34 10.89 1.13 -13.27
N THR A 35 10.76 0.97 -11.95
CA THR A 35 11.68 1.60 -10.98
C THR A 35 13.11 1.09 -11.15
N VAL A 36 13.30 -0.22 -11.30
CA VAL A 36 14.63 -0.81 -11.55
C VAL A 36 15.20 -0.31 -12.87
N ALA A 37 14.40 -0.27 -13.94
CA ALA A 37 14.85 0.23 -15.24
C ALA A 37 15.30 1.71 -15.16
N VAL A 38 14.52 2.57 -14.50
CA VAL A 38 14.89 3.98 -14.29
C VAL A 38 16.16 4.10 -13.46
N ALA A 39 16.30 3.33 -12.37
CA ALA A 39 17.50 3.34 -11.54
C ALA A 39 18.75 2.93 -12.35
N VAL A 40 18.67 1.85 -13.13
CA VAL A 40 19.77 1.39 -13.99
C VAL A 40 20.14 2.43 -15.03
N LEU A 41 19.15 3.02 -15.72
CA LEU A 41 19.39 4.07 -16.71
C LEU A 41 20.03 5.31 -16.07
N THR A 42 19.61 5.70 -14.87
CA THR A 42 20.20 6.82 -14.13
C THR A 42 21.66 6.56 -13.77
N ILE A 43 21.98 5.34 -13.29
CA ILE A 43 23.34 4.93 -12.97
C ILE A 43 24.23 4.92 -14.24
N LEU A 44 23.71 4.38 -15.34
CA LEU A 44 24.44 4.37 -16.62
C LEU A 44 24.68 5.77 -17.18
N ALA A 45 23.66 6.66 -17.08
CA ALA A 45 23.80 8.06 -17.50
C ALA A 45 24.83 8.78 -16.64
N GLU A 46 24.82 8.61 -15.33
CA GLU A 46 25.83 9.18 -14.43
C GLU A 46 27.23 8.69 -14.79
N TYR A 47 27.39 7.37 -14.98
CA TYR A 47 28.68 6.77 -15.33
C TYR A 47 29.22 7.25 -16.66
N LYS A 48 28.38 7.44 -17.70
CA LYS A 48 28.79 7.83 -19.04
C LYS A 48 28.93 9.33 -19.22
N LEU A 49 28.05 10.11 -18.61
CA LEU A 49 27.90 11.55 -18.88
C LEU A 49 28.37 12.43 -17.71
N ASN A 50 28.64 11.84 -16.53
CA ASN A 50 29.09 12.54 -15.32
C ASN A 50 28.23 13.76 -14.96
N LEU A 51 26.89 13.58 -14.99
CA LEU A 51 25.90 14.65 -14.84
C LEU A 51 25.81 15.21 -13.42
N GLY A 52 26.49 14.59 -12.45
CA GLY A 52 26.43 14.94 -11.04
C GLY A 52 25.06 14.65 -10.40
N ILE A 53 24.33 13.69 -10.97
CA ILE A 53 22.99 13.29 -10.48
C ILE A 53 23.10 12.77 -9.05
N TYR A 54 24.07 11.91 -8.76
CA TYR A 54 24.29 11.36 -7.43
C TYR A 54 24.48 12.46 -6.38
N ARG A 55 25.34 13.46 -6.67
CA ARG A 55 25.57 14.59 -5.77
C ARG A 55 24.28 15.39 -5.53
N ARG A 56 23.48 15.65 -6.55
CA ARG A 56 22.20 16.36 -6.43
C ARG A 56 21.18 15.58 -5.61
N LEU A 57 21.04 14.27 -5.87
CA LEU A 57 20.11 13.40 -5.14
C LEU A 57 20.45 13.25 -3.66
N THR A 58 21.75 13.28 -3.31
CA THR A 58 22.18 13.10 -1.91
C THR A 58 22.33 14.42 -1.15
N SER A 59 22.36 15.56 -1.83
CA SER A 59 22.48 16.88 -1.19
C SER A 59 21.16 17.39 -0.61
N ASP A 60 20.01 16.91 -1.12
CA ASP A 60 18.68 17.30 -0.64
C ASP A 60 18.12 16.20 0.28
N SER A 61 17.93 16.52 1.54
CA SER A 61 17.38 15.60 2.54
C SER A 61 15.97 15.11 2.20
N SER A 62 15.16 15.92 1.51
CA SER A 62 13.81 15.56 1.08
C SER A 62 13.84 14.50 -0.01
N VAL A 63 14.75 14.65 -0.98
CA VAL A 63 14.95 13.68 -2.05
C VAL A 63 15.50 12.38 -1.49
N LEU A 64 16.47 12.44 -0.58
CA LEU A 64 17.03 11.26 0.07
C LEU A 64 15.95 10.49 0.86
N ARG A 65 15.09 11.18 1.60
CA ARG A 65 13.95 10.56 2.31
C ARG A 65 12.99 9.87 1.34
N LEU A 66 12.61 10.53 0.26
CA LEU A 66 11.74 9.97 -0.77
C LEU A 66 12.34 8.69 -1.37
N LEU A 67 13.62 8.72 -1.73
CA LEU A 67 14.29 7.57 -2.33
C LEU A 67 14.42 6.40 -1.34
N THR A 68 14.86 6.67 -0.11
CA THR A 68 15.04 5.62 0.90
C THR A 68 13.71 5.01 1.35
N GLY A 69 12.69 5.84 1.58
CA GLY A 69 11.35 5.37 1.93
C GLY A 69 10.73 4.54 0.82
N THR A 70 10.84 4.99 -0.44
CA THR A 70 10.32 4.25 -1.59
C THR A 70 11.07 2.95 -1.81
N ALA A 71 12.40 2.94 -1.72
CA ALA A 71 13.20 1.73 -1.84
C ALA A 71 12.84 0.70 -0.75
N ALA A 72 12.73 1.13 0.50
CA ALA A 72 12.31 0.27 1.61
C ALA A 72 10.89 -0.29 1.39
N PHE A 73 9.94 0.55 0.97
CA PHE A 73 8.58 0.13 0.65
C PHE A 73 8.56 -0.97 -0.43
N LEU A 74 9.28 -0.76 -1.54
CA LEU A 74 9.35 -1.73 -2.63
C LEU A 74 10.03 -3.04 -2.21
N LEU A 75 11.07 -2.98 -1.38
CA LEU A 75 11.74 -4.19 -0.84
C LEU A 75 10.80 -4.99 0.05
N ILE A 76 10.03 -4.34 0.91
CA ILE A 76 9.04 -5.00 1.77
C ILE A 76 7.93 -5.63 0.91
N CYS A 77 7.46 -4.93 -0.11
CA CYS A 77 6.48 -5.46 -1.06
C CYS A 77 7.03 -6.67 -1.84
N ALA A 78 8.28 -6.60 -2.31
CA ALA A 78 8.94 -7.71 -3.01
C ALA A 78 9.09 -8.95 -2.11
N TYR A 79 9.44 -8.74 -0.84
CA TYR A 79 9.44 -9.81 0.16
C TYR A 79 8.04 -10.38 0.38
N GLY A 80 7.04 -9.51 0.57
CA GLY A 80 5.65 -9.89 0.80
C GLY A 80 5.05 -10.72 -0.33
N LYS A 81 5.36 -10.39 -1.59
CA LYS A 81 4.93 -11.16 -2.77
C LYS A 81 5.41 -12.60 -2.77
N GLN A 82 6.55 -12.88 -2.16
CA GLN A 82 7.13 -14.23 -2.09
C GLN A 82 6.56 -15.05 -0.92
N GLN A 83 5.81 -14.42 -0.03
CA GLN A 83 5.22 -15.10 1.13
C GLN A 83 3.90 -15.76 0.75
N PRO A 84 3.52 -16.84 1.45
CA PRO A 84 2.20 -17.43 1.30
C PRO A 84 1.10 -16.42 1.58
N HIS A 85 0.02 -16.46 0.78
CA HIS A 85 -1.15 -15.61 0.98
C HIS A 85 -1.70 -15.72 2.42
N ARG A 86 -2.16 -14.62 2.98
CA ARG A 86 -2.63 -14.47 4.38
C ARG A 86 -1.52 -14.72 5.41
N SER A 87 -0.28 -14.50 5.04
CA SER A 87 0.88 -14.57 5.93
C SER A 87 1.42 -13.18 6.25
N PHE A 88 2.63 -12.84 5.79
CA PHE A 88 3.28 -11.57 6.11
C PHE A 88 2.45 -10.35 5.73
N MET A 89 1.91 -10.29 4.50
CA MET A 89 1.14 -9.12 4.04
C MET A 89 -0.21 -8.93 4.77
N HIS A 90 -0.68 -9.97 5.47
CA HIS A 90 -1.88 -9.90 6.32
C HIS A 90 -1.51 -9.92 7.80
N SER A 91 -0.52 -9.11 8.19
CA SER A 91 -0.03 -9.04 9.56
C SER A 91 0.16 -7.59 10.05
N PHE A 92 0.13 -7.43 11.38
CA PHE A 92 0.50 -6.15 12.00
C PHE A 92 1.95 -5.75 11.74
N ALA A 93 2.85 -6.71 11.48
CA ALA A 93 4.23 -6.43 11.11
C ALA A 93 4.31 -5.72 9.75
N ALA A 94 3.60 -6.22 8.73
CA ALA A 94 3.53 -5.56 7.43
C ALA A 94 2.86 -4.18 7.52
N LEU A 95 1.75 -4.07 8.29
CA LEU A 95 1.10 -2.79 8.55
C LEU A 95 2.09 -1.76 9.13
N ALA A 96 2.83 -2.12 10.18
CA ALA A 96 3.77 -1.21 10.83
C ALA A 96 4.93 -0.81 9.89
N LEU A 97 5.54 -1.78 9.21
CA LEU A 97 6.68 -1.54 8.33
C LEU A 97 6.31 -0.68 7.12
N LEU A 98 5.21 -1.00 6.44
CA LEU A 98 4.77 -0.24 5.27
C LEU A 98 4.28 1.16 5.65
N THR A 99 3.57 1.29 6.79
CA THR A 99 3.18 2.60 7.31
C THR A 99 4.39 3.46 7.64
N ALA A 100 5.43 2.89 8.26
CA ALA A 100 6.67 3.61 8.55
C ALA A 100 7.37 4.08 7.25
N CYS A 101 7.36 3.27 6.20
CA CYS A 101 7.88 3.70 4.89
C CYS A 101 7.08 4.88 4.32
N VAL A 102 5.75 4.81 4.39
CA VAL A 102 4.87 5.92 3.94
C VAL A 102 5.12 7.17 4.78
N ASP A 103 5.34 7.04 6.08
CA ASP A 103 5.65 8.15 6.97
C ASP A 103 6.98 8.84 6.61
N ILE A 104 8.00 8.07 6.25
CA ILE A 104 9.27 8.59 5.73
C ILE A 104 9.05 9.35 4.41
N ILE A 105 8.22 8.83 3.50
CA ILE A 105 7.95 9.42 2.17
C ILE A 105 7.09 10.69 2.32
N TYR A 106 5.94 10.55 2.96
CA TYR A 106 4.94 11.60 3.13
C TYR A 106 4.13 11.42 4.42
N PRO A 107 4.55 12.04 5.53
CA PRO A 107 3.96 11.84 6.86
C PRO A 107 2.43 12.05 6.90
N ASP A 108 1.92 13.06 6.19
CA ASP A 108 0.48 13.38 6.19
C ASP A 108 -0.40 12.27 5.60
N ALA A 109 0.19 11.33 4.84
CA ALA A 109 -0.53 10.21 4.25
C ALA A 109 -0.46 8.93 5.10
N SER A 110 0.48 8.83 6.04
CA SER A 110 0.78 7.60 6.78
C SER A 110 -0.42 7.10 7.59
N ALA A 111 -1.13 7.97 8.28
CA ALA A 111 -2.32 7.61 9.04
C ALA A 111 -3.46 7.08 8.15
N TYR A 112 -3.68 7.70 6.99
CA TYR A 112 -4.70 7.25 6.03
C TYR A 112 -4.35 5.89 5.44
N PHE A 113 -3.06 5.69 5.10
CA PHE A 113 -2.56 4.40 4.63
C PHE A 113 -2.77 3.31 5.69
N ALA A 114 -2.40 3.59 6.95
CA ALA A 114 -2.56 2.65 8.07
C ALA A 114 -4.03 2.26 8.28
N VAL A 115 -4.96 3.22 8.24
CA VAL A 115 -6.40 2.97 8.36
C VAL A 115 -6.89 2.10 7.20
N GLY A 116 -6.47 2.38 5.96
CA GLY A 116 -6.83 1.57 4.81
C GLY A 116 -6.33 0.12 4.93
N PHE A 117 -5.07 -0.06 5.30
CA PHE A 117 -4.47 -1.37 5.50
C PHE A 117 -5.16 -2.13 6.65
N LEU A 118 -5.37 -1.47 7.78
CA LEU A 118 -6.05 -2.06 8.94
C LEU A 118 -7.49 -2.47 8.61
N SER A 119 -8.22 -1.66 7.83
CA SER A 119 -9.57 -2.00 7.40
C SER A 119 -9.62 -3.29 6.59
N HIS A 120 -8.62 -3.53 5.73
CA HIS A 120 -8.48 -4.78 4.99
C HIS A 120 -8.26 -5.98 5.95
N LEU A 121 -7.32 -5.87 6.90
CA LEU A 121 -7.08 -6.92 7.89
C LEU A 121 -8.35 -7.24 8.70
N VAL A 122 -9.09 -6.21 9.13
CA VAL A 122 -10.34 -6.39 9.87
C VAL A 122 -11.39 -7.14 9.02
N LEU A 123 -11.55 -6.75 7.75
CA LEU A 123 -12.50 -7.44 6.85
C LEU A 123 -12.10 -8.89 6.62
N ASP A 124 -10.81 -9.17 6.47
CA ASP A 124 -10.29 -10.52 6.27
C ASP A 124 -10.38 -11.37 7.56
N PHE A 125 -10.25 -10.75 8.73
CA PHE A 125 -10.45 -11.42 10.00
C PHE A 125 -11.88 -11.97 10.19
N PHE A 126 -12.90 -11.32 9.61
CA PHE A 126 -14.27 -11.83 9.59
C PHE A 126 -14.47 -12.99 8.62
N ASN A 127 -13.55 -13.21 7.69
CA ASN A 127 -13.63 -14.31 6.73
C ASN A 127 -13.37 -15.67 7.39
N ARG A 128 -13.70 -16.75 6.67
CA ARG A 128 -13.50 -18.14 7.12
C ARG A 128 -12.07 -18.64 6.99
N LYS A 129 -11.23 -17.96 6.22
CA LYS A 129 -9.82 -18.35 6.05
C LYS A 129 -8.97 -17.62 7.07
N PRO A 130 -8.18 -18.33 7.89
CA PRO A 130 -7.34 -17.69 8.90
C PRO A 130 -6.19 -16.89 8.27
N GLU A 131 -5.85 -15.77 8.90
CA GLU A 131 -4.70 -14.92 8.58
C GLU A 131 -3.70 -14.85 9.74
N LYS A 132 -2.41 -14.67 9.44
CA LYS A 132 -1.34 -14.66 10.43
C LYS A 132 -1.09 -13.25 10.95
N LEU A 133 -2.04 -12.68 11.67
CA LEU A 133 -1.98 -11.31 12.21
C LEU A 133 -0.68 -11.01 12.96
N PHE A 134 -0.16 -11.99 13.70
CA PHE A 134 1.06 -11.87 14.51
C PHE A 134 2.26 -12.57 13.86
N TRP A 135 2.43 -12.39 12.54
CA TRP A 135 3.62 -12.90 11.88
C TRP A 135 4.90 -12.46 12.64
N PRO A 136 5.93 -13.31 12.85
CA PRO A 136 6.20 -14.60 12.19
C PRO A 136 5.55 -15.83 12.84
N TRP A 137 4.66 -15.67 13.83
CA TRP A 137 3.99 -16.81 14.44
C TRP A 137 3.13 -17.55 13.42
N LYS A 138 3.20 -18.90 13.49
CA LYS A 138 2.51 -19.77 12.52
C LYS A 138 1.00 -19.85 12.73
N LYS A 139 0.49 -19.42 13.89
CA LYS A 139 -0.93 -19.49 14.23
C LYS A 139 -1.73 -18.46 13.44
N GLY A 140 -2.74 -18.94 12.72
CA GLY A 140 -3.69 -18.08 12.03
C GLY A 140 -4.93 -17.83 12.87
N PHE A 141 -5.56 -16.67 12.64
CA PHE A 141 -6.75 -16.21 13.36
C PHE A 141 -7.84 -15.84 12.35
N CYS A 142 -9.10 -16.19 12.64
CA CYS A 142 -10.28 -15.73 11.91
C CYS A 142 -11.51 -15.90 12.79
N LEU A 143 -12.56 -15.12 12.54
CA LEU A 143 -13.88 -15.28 13.19
C LEU A 143 -14.80 -16.25 12.44
N GLY A 144 -14.57 -16.47 11.15
CA GLY A 144 -15.33 -17.41 10.34
C GLY A 144 -16.78 -17.02 10.05
N LEU A 145 -17.15 -15.76 10.24
CA LEU A 145 -18.53 -15.26 10.15
C LEU A 145 -19.03 -15.10 8.72
N CYS A 146 -18.15 -14.72 7.80
CA CYS A 146 -18.53 -14.44 6.41
C CYS A 146 -17.64 -15.20 5.41
N SER A 147 -18.11 -15.20 4.15
CA SER A 147 -17.33 -15.65 3.01
C SER A 147 -16.93 -14.44 2.17
N ALA A 148 -15.70 -14.38 1.66
CA ALA A 148 -15.18 -13.29 0.83
C ALA A 148 -16.06 -12.97 -0.40
N ARG A 149 -16.81 -13.96 -0.90
CA ARG A 149 -17.78 -13.80 -2.00
C ARG A 149 -19.23 -13.72 -1.51
N GLY A 150 -19.46 -13.67 -0.20
CA GLY A 150 -20.79 -13.68 0.40
C GLY A 150 -21.50 -12.33 0.28
N LEU A 151 -22.83 -12.38 0.58
CA LEU A 151 -23.71 -11.20 0.51
C LEU A 151 -23.25 -10.10 1.49
N VAL A 152 -22.75 -10.47 2.65
CA VAL A 152 -22.23 -9.54 3.66
C VAL A 152 -21.06 -8.72 3.12
N ASN A 153 -20.11 -9.35 2.43
CA ASN A 153 -18.96 -8.66 1.87
C ASN A 153 -19.35 -7.70 0.74
N ARG A 154 -20.34 -8.09 -0.08
CA ARG A 154 -20.91 -7.21 -1.11
C ARG A 154 -21.66 -6.02 -0.51
N ALA A 155 -22.40 -6.24 0.57
CA ALA A 155 -23.12 -5.18 1.27
C ALA A 155 -22.14 -4.18 1.90
N LEU A 156 -21.08 -4.65 2.57
CA LEU A 156 -20.03 -3.81 3.14
C LEU A 156 -19.32 -2.98 2.06
N LEU A 157 -18.99 -3.58 0.91
CA LEU A 157 -18.42 -2.87 -0.23
C LEU A 157 -19.37 -1.78 -0.73
N GLY A 158 -20.67 -2.12 -0.92
CA GLY A 158 -21.69 -1.16 -1.34
C GLY A 158 -21.82 0.01 -0.37
N CYS A 159 -21.91 -0.27 0.93
CA CYS A 159 -21.93 0.77 1.97
C CYS A 159 -20.69 1.65 1.95
N GLY A 160 -19.50 1.05 1.79
CA GLY A 160 -18.24 1.78 1.68
C GLY A 160 -18.22 2.71 0.46
N MET A 161 -18.67 2.26 -0.69
CA MET A 161 -18.75 3.08 -1.91
C MET A 161 -19.73 4.24 -1.75
N VAL A 162 -20.91 3.98 -1.18
CA VAL A 162 -21.92 5.04 -0.91
C VAL A 162 -21.35 6.07 0.07
N SER A 163 -20.72 5.61 1.17
CA SER A 163 -20.10 6.51 2.16
C SER A 163 -19.02 7.38 1.51
N LEU A 164 -18.18 6.80 0.67
CA LEU A 164 -17.14 7.54 -0.05
C LEU A 164 -17.76 8.59 -0.99
N ALA A 165 -18.79 8.23 -1.75
CA ALA A 165 -19.48 9.16 -2.64
C ALA A 165 -20.11 10.33 -1.84
N VAL A 166 -20.76 10.05 -0.73
CA VAL A 166 -21.34 11.07 0.16
C VAL A 166 -20.26 12.01 0.70
N ILE A 167 -19.15 11.46 1.19
CA ILE A 167 -18.03 12.27 1.71
C ILE A 167 -17.46 13.15 0.60
N LEU A 168 -17.27 12.65 -0.61
CA LEU A 168 -16.76 13.42 -1.74
C LEU A 168 -17.71 14.56 -2.12
N VAL A 169 -19.02 14.33 -2.13
CA VAL A 169 -20.04 15.34 -2.43
C VAL A 169 -20.06 16.45 -1.34
N ILE A 170 -20.05 16.06 -0.06
CA ILE A 170 -20.05 17.03 1.06
C ILE A 170 -18.74 17.80 1.12
N SER A 171 -17.62 17.16 0.76
CA SER A 171 -16.29 17.79 0.79
C SER A 171 -15.98 18.59 -0.48
N ALA A 172 -16.81 18.53 -1.51
CA ALA A 172 -16.66 19.37 -2.68
C ALA A 172 -16.88 20.84 -2.28
N PRO A 173 -15.94 21.75 -2.57
CA PRO A 173 -16.12 23.16 -2.20
C PRO A 173 -17.34 23.72 -2.93
N ALA A 174 -18.31 24.22 -2.19
CA ALA A 174 -19.56 24.78 -2.68
C ALA A 174 -19.39 26.06 -3.54
N GLY A 175 -18.19 26.36 -4.02
CA GLY A 175 -17.80 27.64 -4.63
C GLY A 175 -17.40 27.59 -6.11
N ARG A 176 -17.72 26.54 -6.89
CA ARG A 176 -17.37 26.47 -8.33
C ARG A 176 -18.54 26.26 -9.28
N LEU A 177 -19.73 26.65 -8.88
CA LEU A 177 -20.90 26.71 -9.78
C LEU A 177 -21.48 28.15 -9.80
N MET A 178 -20.61 29.16 -9.94
CA MET A 178 -20.99 30.50 -10.39
C MET A 178 -19.99 31.00 -11.42
#